data_2faa95a1c4b1fd6c02a68c5f07c20189
#
_entry.id   2faa95a1c4b1fd6c02a68c5f07c20189
#
_cell.length_a   1.000
_cell.length_b   1.000
_cell.length_c   1.000
_cell.angle_alpha   90.00
_cell.angle_beta   90.00
_cell.angle_gamma   90.00
#
_symmetry.space_group_name_H-M   'P 1'
#
loop_
_entity.id
_entity.type
_entity.pdbx_description
1 polymer ?
#
loop_
_entity_poly.entity_id
_entity_poly.type
_entity_poly.pdbx_seq_one_letter_code
_entity_poly.pdbx_strand_id
1 'polypeptide(L)'
;MKTLFQFAYLQAMSCLFPVMIFAVLALSKIVTTPFLHRYDFILLLCLLAQILMLTLRLETLNELKVICLFHIIGIGLELYKVHMGSWSYPEEAYMKVFGVPLYSGFMYASVASYIYQALSRLHVQVSSWPHPFLSIGISLCIYLNFFTHHWLYDLRWWLTLLLVVVFRKTSVSFQVGSSTFRMPLVVSFLLIGFFIWIAENVTTFLGAWQYPNQQHAWSLVHLGKISSWFLLVVISIVLVIEQRKQKNVQPI
;
A
#
# COMPACT_ATOMS: atom_id res chain seq x y z
N MET A 1 3.51 23.76 -17.76
CA MET A 1 4.67 22.90 -17.55
C MET A 1 5.22 22.97 -16.12
N LYS A 2 5.45 24.16 -15.54
CA LYS A 2 5.99 24.32 -14.16
C LYS A 2 5.15 23.59 -13.09
N THR A 3 3.81 23.71 -13.14
CA THR A 3 2.90 23.05 -12.20
C THR A 3 2.92 21.53 -12.31
N LEU A 4 3.00 20.98 -13.53
CA LEU A 4 3.09 19.53 -13.75
C LEU A 4 4.40 18.96 -13.20
N PHE A 5 5.53 19.64 -13.46
CA PHE A 5 6.82 19.26 -12.90
C PHE A 5 6.83 19.30 -11.37
N GLN A 6 6.22 20.32 -10.79
CA GLN A 6 6.09 20.47 -9.34
C GLN A 6 5.22 19.37 -8.73
N PHE A 7 4.11 19.01 -9.40
CA PHE A 7 3.27 17.87 -9.00
C PHE A 7 4.04 16.55 -9.06
N ALA A 8 4.74 16.29 -10.17
CA ALA A 8 5.56 15.08 -10.33
C ALA A 8 6.66 14.99 -9.25
N TYR A 9 7.31 16.11 -8.91
CA TYR A 9 8.30 16.16 -7.83
C TYR A 9 7.70 15.84 -6.47
N LEU A 10 6.54 16.42 -6.12
CA LEU A 10 5.87 16.15 -4.85
C LEU A 10 5.41 14.69 -4.76
N GLN A 11 4.93 14.09 -5.86
CA GLN A 11 4.59 12.67 -5.93
C GLN A 11 5.83 11.78 -5.78
N ALA A 12 6.92 12.09 -6.47
CA ALA A 12 8.17 11.35 -6.35
C ALA A 12 8.70 11.37 -4.90
N MET A 13 8.68 12.55 -4.26
CA MET A 13 9.06 12.68 -2.85
C MET A 13 8.12 11.93 -1.90
N SER A 14 6.84 11.78 -2.25
CA SER A 14 5.90 10.96 -1.48
C SER A 14 6.13 9.46 -1.67
N CYS A 15 6.75 9.05 -2.77
CA CYS A 15 7.11 7.68 -3.07
C CYS A 15 8.53 7.29 -2.59
N LEU A 16 9.21 8.11 -1.80
CA LEU A 16 10.61 7.88 -1.44
C LEU A 16 10.82 6.52 -0.76
N PHE A 17 10.00 6.19 0.25
CA PHE A 17 10.07 4.89 0.92
C PHE A 17 9.75 3.71 -0.01
N PRO A 18 8.64 3.69 -0.78
CA PRO A 18 8.43 2.69 -1.82
C PRO A 18 9.59 2.52 -2.79
N VAL A 19 10.18 3.63 -3.27
CA VAL A 19 11.34 3.58 -4.19
C VAL A 19 12.55 2.94 -3.53
N MET A 20 12.82 3.21 -2.24
CA MET A 20 13.88 2.52 -1.49
C MET A 20 13.63 1.00 -1.41
N ILE A 21 12.38 0.59 -1.17
CA ILE A 21 12.03 -0.83 -1.17
C ILE A 21 12.25 -1.47 -2.56
N PHE A 22 11.89 -0.80 -3.65
CA PHE A 22 12.21 -1.28 -5.00
C PHE A 22 13.72 -1.37 -5.24
N ALA A 23 14.50 -0.41 -4.77
CA ALA A 23 15.96 -0.44 -4.87
C ALA A 23 16.55 -1.63 -4.08
N VAL A 24 16.03 -1.91 -2.89
CA VAL A 24 16.39 -3.09 -2.09
C VAL A 24 16.09 -4.39 -2.83
N LEU A 25 14.91 -4.52 -3.43
CA LEU A 25 14.53 -5.69 -4.22
C LEU A 25 15.44 -5.87 -5.43
N ALA A 26 15.73 -4.80 -6.16
CA ALA A 26 16.63 -4.83 -7.31
C ALA A 26 18.07 -5.21 -6.88
N LEU A 27 18.57 -4.59 -5.81
CA LEU A 27 19.89 -4.89 -5.26
C LEU A 27 20.02 -6.35 -4.82
N SER A 28 18.98 -6.91 -4.20
CA SER A 28 18.95 -8.30 -3.77
C SER A 28 19.03 -9.33 -4.91
N LYS A 29 18.80 -8.91 -6.16
CA LYS A 29 18.98 -9.74 -7.36
C LYS A 29 20.45 -9.78 -7.84
N ILE A 30 21.22 -8.76 -7.51
CA ILE A 30 22.60 -8.59 -7.98
C ILE A 30 23.59 -9.05 -6.93
N VAL A 31 23.28 -8.74 -5.65
CA VAL A 31 24.16 -9.06 -4.52
C VAL A 31 23.80 -10.41 -3.94
N THR A 32 24.73 -11.37 -4.05
CA THR A 32 24.63 -12.66 -3.37
C THR A 32 25.44 -12.62 -2.07
N THR A 33 24.81 -12.99 -0.98
CA THR A 33 25.46 -13.06 0.34
C THR A 33 25.69 -14.53 0.70
N PRO A 34 26.92 -14.94 1.05
CA PRO A 34 27.22 -16.36 1.32
C PRO A 34 26.60 -16.88 2.63
N PHE A 35 26.24 -16.01 3.57
CA PHE A 35 25.77 -16.38 4.91
C PHE A 35 24.31 -15.98 5.18
N LEU A 36 23.65 -15.30 4.24
CA LEU A 36 22.30 -14.79 4.45
C LEU A 36 21.42 -15.11 3.25
N HIS A 37 20.26 -15.71 3.51
CA HIS A 37 19.28 -15.94 2.46
C HIS A 37 18.78 -14.60 1.89
N ARG A 38 18.41 -14.59 0.62
CA ARG A 38 18.00 -13.38 -0.07
C ARG A 38 16.85 -12.64 0.63
N TYR A 39 15.85 -13.36 1.13
CA TYR A 39 14.70 -12.73 1.83
C TYR A 39 15.10 -12.11 3.17
N ASP A 40 16.06 -12.70 3.88
CA ASP A 40 16.60 -12.12 5.12
C ASP A 40 17.46 -10.88 4.82
N PHE A 41 18.21 -10.90 3.71
CA PHE A 41 18.94 -9.74 3.22
C PHE A 41 18.01 -8.58 2.85
N ILE A 42 16.89 -8.88 2.16
CA ILE A 42 15.84 -7.88 1.88
C ILE A 42 15.30 -7.30 3.19
N LEU A 43 14.97 -8.14 4.18
CA LEU A 43 14.47 -7.68 5.48
C LEU A 43 15.45 -6.72 6.15
N LEU A 44 16.73 -7.10 6.21
CA LEU A 44 17.79 -6.26 6.78
C LEU A 44 17.85 -4.88 6.11
N LEU A 45 17.87 -4.87 4.78
CA LEU A 45 17.92 -3.61 4.01
C LEU A 45 16.64 -2.78 4.17
N CYS A 46 15.46 -3.40 4.27
CA CYS A 46 14.21 -2.70 4.55
C CYS A 46 14.25 -2.02 5.93
N LEU A 47 14.78 -2.72 6.96
CA LEU A 47 14.96 -2.13 8.29
C LEU A 47 15.96 -0.98 8.27
N LEU A 48 17.08 -1.12 7.55
CA LEU A 48 18.05 -0.05 7.38
C LEU A 48 17.44 1.16 6.64
N ALA A 49 16.64 0.92 5.59
CA ALA A 49 15.90 1.96 4.89
C ALA A 49 14.95 2.71 5.83
N GLN A 50 14.21 2.00 6.67
CA GLN A 50 13.31 2.61 7.67
C GLN A 50 14.08 3.45 8.70
N ILE A 51 15.21 2.95 9.21
CA ILE A 51 16.08 3.69 10.13
C ILE A 51 16.62 4.95 9.44
N LEU A 52 17.05 4.84 8.19
CA LEU A 52 17.54 5.97 7.41
C LEU A 52 16.47 7.05 7.21
N MET A 53 15.23 6.67 6.88
CA MET A 53 14.10 7.60 6.75
C MET A 53 13.86 8.39 8.03
N LEU A 54 13.94 7.73 9.18
CA LEU A 54 13.79 8.39 10.49
C LEU A 54 14.96 9.28 10.86
N THR A 55 16.20 8.81 10.68
CA THR A 55 17.41 9.55 11.05
C THR A 55 17.60 10.81 10.19
N LEU A 56 17.25 10.72 8.91
CA LEU A 56 17.23 11.86 7.98
C LEU A 56 16.01 12.76 8.16
N ARG A 57 15.12 12.46 9.10
CA ARG A 57 13.87 13.20 9.35
C ARG A 57 12.96 13.30 8.14
N LEU A 58 13.04 12.33 7.24
CA LEU A 58 12.16 12.20 6.08
C LEU A 58 10.80 11.62 6.45
N GLU A 59 10.76 10.88 7.57
CA GLU A 59 9.55 10.38 8.22
C GLU A 59 9.51 10.78 9.70
N THR A 60 8.31 10.87 10.24
CA THR A 60 8.07 11.17 11.65
C THR A 60 7.76 9.91 12.45
N LEU A 61 7.92 9.96 13.78
CA LEU A 61 7.51 8.85 14.65
C LEU A 61 6.00 8.53 14.55
N ASN A 62 5.18 9.50 14.18
CA ASN A 62 3.76 9.28 13.96
C ASN A 62 3.49 8.50 12.67
N GLU A 63 4.28 8.76 11.61
CA GLU A 63 4.26 7.94 10.40
C GLU A 63 4.73 6.53 10.68
N LEU A 64 5.83 6.38 11.42
CA LEU A 64 6.34 5.06 11.81
C LEU A 64 5.27 4.21 12.49
N LYS A 65 4.44 4.78 13.38
CA LYS A 65 3.32 4.04 14.00
C LYS A 65 2.33 3.52 12.98
N VAL A 66 2.01 4.32 11.95
CA VAL A 66 1.11 3.90 10.86
C VAL A 66 1.77 2.82 10.02
N ILE A 67 3.04 3.00 9.67
CA ILE A 67 3.86 2.05 8.92
C ILE A 67 3.93 0.70 9.64
N CYS A 68 4.20 0.70 10.96
CA CYS A 68 4.20 -0.52 11.77
C CYS A 68 2.83 -1.20 11.82
N LEU A 69 1.75 -0.43 11.95
CA LEU A 69 0.39 -0.98 11.91
C LEU A 69 0.11 -1.67 10.57
N PHE A 70 0.46 -1.03 9.46
CA PHE A 70 0.28 -1.61 8.13
C PHE A 70 1.19 -2.81 7.88
N HIS A 71 2.40 -2.81 8.44
CA HIS A 71 3.28 -3.96 8.39
C HIS A 71 2.65 -5.17 9.08
N ILE A 72 2.09 -5.00 10.29
CA ILE A 72 1.43 -6.08 11.04
C ILE A 72 0.18 -6.57 10.30
N ILE A 73 -0.67 -5.66 9.83
CA ILE A 73 -1.86 -6.02 9.04
C ILE A 73 -1.44 -6.76 7.77
N GLY A 74 -0.39 -6.27 7.09
CA GLY A 74 0.15 -6.88 5.88
C GLY A 74 0.63 -8.31 6.12
N ILE A 75 1.43 -8.56 7.17
CA ILE A 75 1.86 -9.92 7.54
C ILE A 75 0.65 -10.82 7.80
N GLY A 76 -0.39 -10.35 8.50
CA GLY A 76 -1.61 -11.12 8.72
C GLY A 76 -2.32 -11.50 7.41
N LEU A 77 -2.39 -10.55 6.46
CA LEU A 77 -2.95 -10.81 5.12
C LEU A 77 -2.11 -11.82 4.33
N GLU A 78 -0.78 -11.69 4.39
CA GLU A 78 0.16 -12.59 3.73
C GLU A 78 0.05 -14.03 4.24
N LEU A 79 0.05 -14.21 5.57
CA LEU A 79 -0.09 -15.52 6.20
C LEU A 79 -1.36 -16.23 5.70
N TYR A 80 -2.48 -15.50 5.66
CA TYR A 80 -3.74 -16.04 5.17
C TYR A 80 -3.67 -16.39 3.67
N LYS A 81 -3.21 -15.47 2.83
CA LYS A 81 -3.20 -15.62 1.37
C LYS A 81 -2.21 -16.68 0.88
N VAL A 82 -1.06 -16.80 1.53
CA VAL A 82 -0.10 -17.88 1.27
C VAL A 82 -0.68 -19.23 1.68
N HIS A 83 -1.35 -19.31 2.84
CA HIS A 83 -2.06 -20.51 3.26
C HIS A 83 -3.15 -20.92 2.26
N MET A 84 -3.85 -19.95 1.65
CA MET A 84 -4.86 -20.20 0.61
C MET A 84 -4.28 -20.45 -0.80
N GLY A 85 -2.95 -20.48 -0.94
CA GLY A 85 -2.29 -20.72 -2.22
C GLY A 85 -2.45 -19.61 -3.25
N SER A 86 -2.82 -18.39 -2.82
CA SER A 86 -3.02 -17.25 -3.72
C SER A 86 -1.72 -16.78 -4.36
N TRP A 87 -0.60 -16.91 -3.65
CA TRP A 87 0.79 -16.70 -4.07
C TRP A 87 1.75 -17.39 -3.11
N SER A 88 3.02 -17.41 -3.44
CA SER A 88 4.05 -18.08 -2.63
C SER A 88 5.35 -17.28 -2.59
N TYR A 89 6.17 -17.62 -1.63
CA TYR A 89 7.55 -17.16 -1.44
C TYR A 89 8.48 -18.37 -1.56
N PRO A 90 9.00 -18.67 -2.77
CA PRO A 90 9.69 -19.95 -3.03
C PRO A 90 11.08 -20.06 -2.38
N GLU A 91 11.76 -18.93 -2.15
CA GLU A 91 13.12 -18.95 -1.62
C GLU A 91 13.14 -19.23 -0.11
N GLU A 92 14.21 -19.85 0.37
CA GLU A 92 14.45 -20.09 1.79
C GLU A 92 14.76 -18.79 2.55
N ALA A 93 14.46 -18.76 3.85
CA ALA A 93 14.82 -17.68 4.76
C ALA A 93 14.73 -18.12 6.22
N TYR A 94 15.58 -17.55 7.08
CA TYR A 94 15.54 -17.76 8.53
C TYR A 94 14.34 -17.02 9.15
N MET A 95 14.08 -15.80 8.68
CA MET A 95 12.99 -14.94 9.16
C MET A 95 11.72 -15.15 8.31
N LYS A 96 11.22 -16.39 8.32
CA LYS A 96 10.04 -16.83 7.57
C LYS A 96 9.08 -17.55 8.51
N VAL A 97 7.84 -17.07 8.61
CA VAL A 97 6.79 -17.62 9.48
C VAL A 97 5.68 -18.21 8.62
N PHE A 98 5.40 -19.50 8.74
CA PHE A 98 4.41 -20.24 7.94
C PHE A 98 4.49 -19.97 6.43
N GLY A 99 5.71 -19.95 5.90
CA GLY A 99 5.94 -19.72 4.48
C GLY A 99 5.97 -18.23 4.06
N VAL A 100 5.78 -17.28 4.97
CA VAL A 100 5.78 -15.84 4.70
C VAL A 100 7.04 -15.20 5.31
N PRO A 101 7.92 -14.59 4.50
CA PRO A 101 9.07 -13.85 5.00
C PRO A 101 8.64 -12.50 5.61
N LEU A 102 9.27 -12.11 6.71
CA LEU A 102 8.87 -10.90 7.45
C LEU A 102 9.02 -9.61 6.64
N TYR A 103 9.88 -9.56 5.61
CA TYR A 103 9.98 -8.37 4.76
C TYR A 103 8.69 -8.07 3.98
N SER A 104 7.81 -9.08 3.77
CA SER A 104 6.57 -8.91 2.98
C SER A 104 5.66 -7.83 3.55
N GLY A 105 5.66 -7.63 4.86
CA GLY A 105 4.92 -6.54 5.51
C GLY A 105 5.35 -5.14 5.07
N PHE A 106 6.62 -4.97 4.62
CA PHE A 106 7.10 -3.68 4.10
C PHE A 106 6.43 -3.27 2.78
N MET A 107 5.87 -4.22 2.03
CA MET A 107 5.09 -3.91 0.82
C MET A 107 3.83 -3.11 1.18
N TYR A 108 3.11 -3.52 2.22
CA TYR A 108 1.93 -2.81 2.74
C TYR A 108 2.32 -1.52 3.47
N ALA A 109 3.39 -1.56 4.24
CA ALA A 109 3.98 -0.38 4.89
C ALA A 109 4.35 0.72 3.88
N SER A 110 4.84 0.35 2.69
CA SER A 110 5.13 1.28 1.59
C SER A 110 3.90 2.04 1.10
N VAL A 111 2.76 1.37 1.01
CA VAL A 111 1.48 2.02 0.65
C VAL A 111 1.06 3.02 1.72
N ALA A 112 1.21 2.66 2.99
CA ALA A 112 0.88 3.53 4.11
C ALA A 112 1.78 4.78 4.15
N SER A 113 3.10 4.60 3.99
CA SER A 113 4.07 5.70 3.91
C SER A 113 3.71 6.65 2.76
N TYR A 114 3.47 6.10 1.54
CA TYR A 114 3.04 6.91 0.40
C TYR A 114 1.78 7.73 0.71
N ILE A 115 0.72 7.09 1.23
CA ILE A 115 -0.54 7.79 1.52
C ILE A 115 -0.30 8.91 2.54
N TYR A 116 0.43 8.64 3.62
CA TYR A 116 0.70 9.62 4.66
C TYR A 116 1.51 10.81 4.12
N GLN A 117 2.57 10.55 3.37
CA GLN A 117 3.43 11.54 2.74
C GLN A 117 2.67 12.37 1.70
N ALA A 118 1.88 11.74 0.83
CA ALA A 118 1.07 12.42 -0.18
C ALA A 118 0.04 13.35 0.46
N LEU A 119 -0.67 12.89 1.51
CA LEU A 119 -1.62 13.71 2.25
C LEU A 119 -0.94 14.94 2.90
N SER A 120 0.30 14.80 3.36
CA SER A 120 1.05 15.86 3.98
C SER A 120 1.64 16.85 2.97
N ARG A 121 2.41 16.35 1.98
CA ARG A 121 3.14 17.16 1.00
C ARG A 121 2.25 17.93 0.04
N LEU A 122 1.12 17.35 -0.34
CA LEU A 122 0.13 17.96 -1.22
C LEU A 122 -0.93 18.74 -0.44
N HIS A 123 -0.80 18.88 0.89
CA HIS A 123 -1.79 19.52 1.75
C HIS A 123 -3.22 19.06 1.44
N VAL A 124 -3.38 17.74 1.33
CA VAL A 124 -4.65 17.14 0.91
C VAL A 124 -5.74 17.40 1.94
N GLN A 125 -6.85 17.96 1.48
CA GLN A 125 -8.07 18.17 2.25
C GLN A 125 -9.19 17.32 1.64
N VAL A 126 -9.94 16.64 2.49
CA VAL A 126 -11.07 15.83 2.06
C VAL A 126 -12.36 16.52 2.49
N SER A 127 -13.23 16.78 1.53
CA SER A 127 -14.54 17.40 1.75
C SER A 127 -15.68 16.40 1.58
N SER A 128 -16.78 16.63 2.29
CA SER A 128 -17.99 15.79 2.24
C SER A 128 -17.72 14.32 2.54
N TRP A 129 -16.91 14.06 3.59
CA TRP A 129 -16.63 12.69 4.05
C TRP A 129 -17.92 12.03 4.52
N PRO A 130 -18.21 10.78 4.15
CA PRO A 130 -19.40 10.08 4.60
C PRO A 130 -19.38 9.87 6.12
N HIS A 131 -20.55 9.56 6.68
CA HIS A 131 -20.63 9.25 8.11
C HIS A 131 -19.67 8.10 8.48
N PRO A 132 -18.94 8.17 9.61
CA PRO A 132 -17.95 7.16 9.99
C PRO A 132 -18.47 5.72 9.96
N PHE A 133 -19.72 5.51 10.34
CA PHE A 133 -20.37 4.20 10.24
C PHE A 133 -20.40 3.64 8.82
N LEU A 134 -20.61 4.48 7.79
CA LEU A 134 -20.62 4.06 6.39
C LEU A 134 -19.20 3.81 5.87
N SER A 135 -18.24 4.70 6.18
CA SER A 135 -16.85 4.55 5.72
C SER A 135 -16.17 3.34 6.35
N ILE A 136 -16.36 3.14 7.66
CA ILE A 136 -15.80 1.98 8.38
C ILE A 136 -16.56 0.70 7.97
N GLY A 137 -17.90 0.77 7.88
CA GLY A 137 -18.71 -0.38 7.50
C GLY A 137 -18.36 -0.94 6.12
N ILE A 138 -18.23 -0.07 5.09
CA ILE A 138 -17.82 -0.53 3.76
C ILE A 138 -16.38 -1.07 3.75
N SER A 139 -15.47 -0.44 4.51
CA SER A 139 -14.09 -0.93 4.63
C SER A 139 -14.05 -2.32 5.27
N LEU A 140 -14.87 -2.55 6.29
CA LEU A 140 -15.01 -3.86 6.92
C LEU A 140 -15.60 -4.90 5.96
N CYS A 141 -16.64 -4.56 5.20
CA CYS A 141 -17.21 -5.46 4.19
C CYS A 141 -16.18 -5.81 3.09
N ILE A 142 -15.39 -4.85 2.64
CA ILE A 142 -14.29 -5.09 1.68
C ILE A 142 -13.25 -6.03 2.29
N TYR A 143 -12.85 -5.79 3.53
CA TYR A 143 -11.88 -6.62 4.24
C TYR A 143 -12.40 -8.05 4.42
N LEU A 144 -13.64 -8.22 4.86
CA LEU A 144 -14.27 -9.54 4.99
C LEU A 144 -14.35 -10.26 3.65
N ASN A 145 -14.79 -9.59 2.58
CA ASN A 145 -14.83 -10.20 1.25
C ASN A 145 -13.44 -10.65 0.77
N PHE A 146 -12.38 -9.90 1.11
CA PHE A 146 -11.00 -10.27 0.76
C PHE A 146 -10.58 -11.62 1.37
N PHE A 147 -11.11 -11.97 2.54
CA PHE A 147 -10.86 -13.27 3.17
C PHE A 147 -11.83 -14.34 2.70
N THR A 148 -13.12 -14.02 2.59
CA THR A 148 -14.19 -15.00 2.43
C THR A 148 -14.46 -15.43 0.99
N HIS A 149 -14.00 -14.68 -0.02
CA HIS A 149 -14.26 -14.98 -1.43
C HIS A 149 -13.69 -16.32 -1.93
N HIS A 150 -12.86 -16.99 -1.14
CA HIS A 150 -12.40 -18.35 -1.42
C HIS A 150 -13.47 -19.40 -1.15
N TRP A 151 -14.45 -19.11 -0.31
CA TRP A 151 -15.53 -20.02 0.10
C TRP A 151 -16.92 -19.48 -0.18
N LEU A 152 -17.05 -18.15 -0.29
CA LEU A 152 -18.29 -17.46 -0.59
C LEU A 152 -18.19 -16.77 -1.96
N TYR A 153 -19.33 -16.25 -2.43
CA TYR A 153 -19.36 -15.45 -3.64
C TYR A 153 -18.46 -14.23 -3.53
N ASP A 154 -17.69 -13.93 -4.58
CA ASP A 154 -16.91 -12.71 -4.67
C ASP A 154 -17.83 -11.50 -4.91
N LEU A 155 -18.02 -10.72 -3.87
CA LEU A 155 -18.88 -9.53 -3.88
C LEU A 155 -18.15 -8.27 -4.38
N ARG A 156 -16.96 -8.41 -4.97
CA ARG A 156 -16.07 -7.32 -5.40
C ARG A 156 -16.80 -6.23 -6.18
N TRP A 157 -17.60 -6.60 -7.16
CA TRP A 157 -18.31 -5.65 -8.02
C TRP A 157 -19.45 -4.92 -7.29
N TRP A 158 -20.16 -5.61 -6.40
CA TRP A 158 -21.19 -5.02 -5.56
C TRP A 158 -20.59 -4.04 -4.55
N LEU A 159 -19.46 -4.39 -3.95
CA LEU A 159 -18.70 -3.52 -3.06
C LEU A 159 -18.14 -2.30 -3.78
N THR A 160 -17.68 -2.48 -5.02
CA THR A 160 -17.24 -1.36 -5.88
C THR A 160 -18.39 -0.40 -6.16
N LEU A 161 -19.57 -0.90 -6.53
CA LEU A 161 -20.75 -0.08 -6.76
C LEU A 161 -21.17 0.67 -5.47
N LEU A 162 -21.26 -0.05 -4.36
CA LEU A 162 -21.60 0.54 -3.05
C LEU A 162 -20.60 1.62 -2.65
N LEU A 163 -19.31 1.39 -2.86
CA LEU A 163 -18.25 2.36 -2.61
C LEU A 163 -18.46 3.64 -3.43
N VAL A 164 -18.72 3.50 -4.73
CA VAL A 164 -18.99 4.66 -5.60
C VAL A 164 -20.19 5.44 -5.10
N VAL A 165 -21.27 4.78 -4.67
CA VAL A 165 -22.48 5.42 -4.12
C VAL A 165 -22.15 6.14 -2.80
N VAL A 166 -21.45 5.50 -1.87
CA VAL A 166 -21.11 6.06 -0.56
C VAL A 166 -20.22 7.30 -0.70
N PHE A 167 -19.19 7.23 -1.56
CA PHE A 167 -18.21 8.30 -1.72
C PHE A 167 -18.51 9.26 -2.89
N ARG A 168 -19.68 9.18 -3.54
CA ARG A 168 -20.03 10.00 -4.73
C ARG A 168 -19.91 11.51 -4.52
N LYS A 169 -20.17 11.99 -3.29
CA LYS A 169 -20.08 13.40 -2.93
C LYS A 169 -18.72 13.81 -2.37
N THR A 170 -17.88 12.82 -2.05
CA THR A 170 -16.58 13.06 -1.43
C THR A 170 -15.57 13.49 -2.48
N SER A 171 -14.87 14.56 -2.20
CA SER A 171 -13.79 15.04 -3.08
C SER A 171 -12.54 15.35 -2.29
N VAL A 172 -11.41 15.21 -2.97
CA VAL A 172 -10.10 15.64 -2.48
C VAL A 172 -9.67 16.89 -3.19
N SER A 173 -9.20 17.86 -2.42
CA SER A 173 -8.47 19.02 -2.92
C SER A 173 -7.01 18.91 -2.49
N PHE A 174 -6.10 19.26 -3.39
CA PHE A 174 -4.66 19.21 -3.15
C PHE A 174 -3.97 20.41 -3.76
N GLN A 175 -2.84 20.81 -3.17
CA GLN A 175 -2.09 22.00 -3.56
C GLN A 175 -0.83 21.65 -4.32
N VAL A 176 -0.59 22.36 -5.41
CA VAL A 176 0.65 22.30 -6.18
C VAL A 176 1.13 23.75 -6.44
N GLY A 177 2.14 24.18 -5.71
CA GLY A 177 2.56 25.57 -5.67
C GLY A 177 1.45 26.47 -5.13
N SER A 178 1.07 27.47 -5.90
CA SER A 178 -0.04 28.38 -5.56
C SER A 178 -1.43 27.91 -6.04
N SER A 179 -1.50 26.79 -6.77
CA SER A 179 -2.73 26.30 -7.38
C SER A 179 -3.34 25.18 -6.56
N THR A 180 -4.67 25.24 -6.38
CA THR A 180 -5.44 24.16 -5.74
C THR A 180 -6.21 23.39 -6.81
N PHE A 181 -6.07 22.08 -6.81
CA PHE A 181 -6.79 21.16 -7.69
C PHE A 181 -7.80 20.35 -6.90
N ARG A 182 -8.85 19.89 -7.56
CA ARG A 182 -9.90 19.09 -6.94
C ARG A 182 -10.27 17.91 -7.84
N MET A 183 -10.50 16.75 -7.25
CA MET A 183 -11.01 15.57 -7.95
C MET A 183 -11.95 14.74 -7.04
N PRO A 184 -12.83 13.92 -7.62
CA PRO A 184 -13.60 12.94 -6.84
C PRO A 184 -12.67 11.96 -6.12
N LEU A 185 -12.96 11.63 -4.86
CA LEU A 185 -12.12 10.70 -4.09
C LEU A 185 -12.04 9.30 -4.74
N VAL A 186 -13.15 8.85 -5.36
CA VAL A 186 -13.20 7.55 -6.07
C VAL A 186 -12.17 7.48 -7.19
N VAL A 187 -11.92 8.60 -7.89
CA VAL A 187 -10.88 8.68 -8.93
C VAL A 187 -9.49 8.52 -8.31
N SER A 188 -9.25 9.11 -7.13
CA SER A 188 -7.99 8.93 -6.40
C SER A 188 -7.77 7.45 -6.02
N PHE A 189 -8.81 6.76 -5.56
CA PHE A 189 -8.73 5.32 -5.26
C PHE A 189 -8.33 4.51 -6.49
N LEU A 190 -8.96 4.81 -7.64
CA LEU A 190 -8.67 4.11 -8.89
C LEU A 190 -7.22 4.34 -9.35
N LEU A 191 -6.77 5.60 -9.33
CA LEU A 191 -5.41 5.95 -9.74
C LEU A 191 -4.37 5.31 -8.83
N ILE A 192 -4.55 5.35 -7.51
CA ILE A 192 -3.63 4.72 -6.55
C ILE A 192 -3.61 3.20 -6.78
N GLY A 193 -4.79 2.55 -6.91
CA GLY A 193 -4.87 1.12 -7.19
C GLY A 193 -4.20 0.71 -8.50
N PHE A 194 -4.29 1.54 -9.54
CA PHE A 194 -3.60 1.33 -10.81
C PHE A 194 -2.07 1.41 -10.65
N PHE A 195 -1.56 2.42 -9.94
CA PHE A 195 -0.12 2.54 -9.70
C PHE A 195 0.42 1.44 -8.78
N ILE A 196 -0.38 0.96 -7.80
CA ILE A 196 0.00 -0.20 -6.99
C ILE A 196 0.06 -1.47 -7.87
N TRP A 197 -0.85 -1.64 -8.85
CA TRP A 197 -0.77 -2.75 -9.80
C TRP A 197 0.50 -2.68 -10.65
N ILE A 198 0.94 -1.49 -11.08
CA ILE A 198 2.24 -1.33 -11.76
C ILE A 198 3.38 -1.73 -10.81
N ALA A 199 3.34 -1.25 -9.57
CA ALA A 199 4.31 -1.60 -8.53
C ALA A 199 4.38 -3.12 -8.29
N GLU A 200 3.22 -3.79 -8.25
CA GLU A 200 3.11 -5.24 -8.10
C GLU A 200 3.78 -6.00 -9.26
N ASN A 201 3.65 -5.52 -10.48
CA ASN A 201 4.35 -6.11 -11.63
C ASN A 201 5.87 -5.98 -11.50
N VAL A 202 6.36 -4.83 -11.04
CA VAL A 202 7.80 -4.63 -10.80
C VAL A 202 8.29 -5.53 -9.68
N THR A 203 7.56 -5.63 -8.56
CA THR A 203 7.97 -6.46 -7.42
C THR A 203 7.96 -7.94 -7.73
N THR A 204 6.96 -8.45 -8.46
CA THR A 204 6.93 -9.85 -8.91
C THR A 204 8.01 -10.14 -9.95
N PHE A 205 8.31 -9.22 -10.86
CA PHE A 205 9.45 -9.32 -11.78
C PHE A 205 10.78 -9.41 -11.03
N LEU A 206 10.93 -8.64 -9.97
CA LEU A 206 12.08 -8.70 -9.07
C LEU A 206 12.05 -9.93 -8.12
N GLY A 207 11.02 -10.79 -8.20
CA GLY A 207 10.91 -12.02 -7.42
C GLY A 207 10.69 -11.79 -5.93
N ALA A 208 9.95 -10.72 -5.56
CA ALA A 208 9.56 -10.50 -4.18
C ALA A 208 8.58 -11.60 -3.71
N TRP A 209 7.65 -11.98 -4.55
CA TRP A 209 6.76 -13.15 -4.42
C TRP A 209 6.39 -13.66 -5.80
N GLN A 210 5.65 -14.78 -5.86
CA GLN A 210 5.35 -15.47 -7.10
C GLN A 210 3.88 -15.91 -7.13
N TYR A 211 3.17 -15.57 -8.18
CA TYR A 211 1.85 -16.11 -8.45
C TYR A 211 1.92 -17.51 -9.06
N PRO A 212 0.85 -18.35 -8.93
CA PRO A 212 0.83 -19.69 -9.51
C PRO A 212 1.14 -19.73 -11.01
N ASN A 213 0.67 -18.72 -11.79
CA ASN A 213 0.94 -18.60 -13.21
C ASN A 213 2.36 -18.10 -13.54
N GLN A 214 3.16 -17.72 -12.55
CA GLN A 214 4.52 -17.20 -12.72
C GLN A 214 5.60 -18.23 -12.30
N GLN A 215 5.21 -19.46 -11.96
CA GLN A 215 6.14 -20.47 -11.43
C GLN A 215 7.25 -20.88 -12.41
N HIS A 216 6.96 -20.91 -13.72
CA HIS A 216 7.93 -21.28 -14.75
C HIS A 216 8.63 -20.08 -15.37
N ALA A 217 7.89 -18.98 -15.56
CA ALA A 217 8.42 -17.73 -16.10
C ALA A 217 7.55 -16.56 -15.61
N TRP A 218 8.17 -15.41 -15.43
CA TRP A 218 7.42 -14.21 -15.08
C TRP A 218 6.42 -13.85 -16.20
N SER A 219 5.23 -13.52 -15.79
CA SER A 219 4.17 -13.00 -16.67
C SER A 219 3.47 -11.83 -16.00
N LEU A 220 2.84 -10.98 -16.81
CA LEU A 220 2.13 -9.80 -16.32
C LEU A 220 1.04 -10.21 -15.31
N VAL A 221 0.98 -9.51 -14.19
CA VAL A 221 -0.07 -9.70 -13.18
C VAL A 221 -1.43 -9.37 -13.79
N HIS A 222 -2.40 -10.24 -13.58
CA HIS A 222 -3.73 -10.12 -14.19
C HIS A 222 -4.38 -8.76 -13.92
N LEU A 223 -4.91 -8.11 -14.95
CA LEU A 223 -5.55 -6.78 -14.87
C LEU A 223 -6.66 -6.69 -13.81
N GLY A 224 -7.35 -7.81 -13.54
CA GLY A 224 -8.34 -7.88 -12.46
C GLY A 224 -7.81 -7.54 -11.07
N LYS A 225 -6.48 -7.55 -10.86
CA LYS A 225 -5.86 -7.10 -9.60
C LYS A 225 -6.01 -5.60 -9.36
N ILE A 226 -6.20 -4.79 -10.42
CA ILE A 226 -6.49 -3.34 -10.27
C ILE A 226 -7.74 -3.14 -9.41
N SER A 227 -8.80 -3.93 -9.61
CA SER A 227 -10.02 -3.86 -8.79
C SER A 227 -9.79 -4.28 -7.35
N SER A 228 -8.91 -5.25 -7.10
CA SER A 228 -8.52 -5.65 -5.74
C SER A 228 -7.76 -4.53 -5.04
N TRP A 229 -6.77 -3.93 -5.71
CA TRP A 229 -6.01 -2.80 -5.17
C TRP A 229 -6.88 -1.57 -4.97
N PHE A 230 -7.79 -1.27 -5.91
CA PHE A 230 -8.79 -0.21 -5.75
C PHE A 230 -9.55 -0.35 -4.43
N LEU A 231 -10.05 -1.55 -4.12
CA LEU A 231 -10.78 -1.80 -2.88
C LEU A 231 -9.87 -1.75 -1.64
N LEU A 232 -8.66 -2.29 -1.70
CA LEU A 232 -7.71 -2.28 -0.58
C LEU A 232 -7.21 -0.88 -0.23
N VAL A 233 -7.02 -0.01 -1.23
CA VAL A 233 -6.66 1.41 -1.03
C VAL A 233 -7.72 2.14 -0.20
N VAL A 234 -8.99 1.80 -0.35
CA VAL A 234 -10.08 2.40 0.45
C VAL A 234 -9.86 2.15 1.94
N ILE A 235 -9.56 0.89 2.31
CA ILE A 235 -9.28 0.53 3.71
C ILE A 235 -8.12 1.36 4.24
N SER A 236 -7.05 1.46 3.45
CA SER A 236 -5.84 2.21 3.82
C SER A 236 -6.13 3.69 4.04
N ILE A 237 -6.86 4.33 3.13
CA ILE A 237 -7.20 5.75 3.22
C ILE A 237 -8.18 6.02 4.37
N VAL A 238 -9.19 5.16 4.56
CA VAL A 238 -10.14 5.29 5.69
C VAL A 238 -9.39 5.20 7.02
N LEU A 239 -8.50 4.24 7.20
CA LEU A 239 -7.69 4.09 8.41
C LEU A 239 -6.84 5.34 8.69
N VAL A 240 -6.12 5.85 7.68
CA VAL A 240 -5.27 7.03 7.83
C VAL A 240 -6.10 8.29 8.13
N ILE A 241 -7.24 8.48 7.46
CA ILE A 241 -8.09 9.67 7.68
C ILE A 241 -8.75 9.62 9.06
N GLU A 242 -9.32 8.49 9.46
CA GLU A 242 -9.96 8.37 10.78
C GLU A 242 -8.94 8.54 11.91
N GLN A 243 -7.72 8.04 11.75
CA GLN A 243 -6.64 8.27 12.71
C GLN A 243 -6.25 9.76 12.82
N ARG A 244 -6.19 10.48 11.69
CA ARG A 244 -5.91 11.93 11.70
C ARG A 244 -7.00 12.74 12.37
N LYS A 245 -8.28 12.39 12.16
CA LYS A 245 -9.42 13.05 12.80
C LYS A 245 -9.37 12.91 14.33
N GLN A 246 -9.07 11.70 14.82
CA GLN A 246 -8.96 11.47 16.27
C GLN A 246 -7.87 12.35 16.92
N LYS A 247 -6.74 12.57 16.24
CA LYS A 247 -5.66 13.44 16.74
C LYS A 247 -6.06 14.93 16.78
N ASN A 248 -6.88 15.38 15.83
CA ASN A 248 -7.36 16.78 15.81
C ASN A 248 -8.48 17.06 16.81
N VAL A 249 -9.09 16.04 17.41
CA VAL A 249 -10.14 16.15 18.44
C VAL A 249 -9.58 16.10 19.86
N GLN A 250 -8.32 15.71 20.05
CA GLN A 250 -7.69 15.79 21.38
C GLN A 250 -7.25 17.25 21.63
N PRO A 251 -7.84 17.95 22.63
CA PRO A 251 -7.32 19.25 23.04
C PRO A 251 -5.90 19.06 23.60
N ILE A 252 -5.04 20.01 23.25
CA ILE A 252 -3.69 20.18 23.78
C ILE A 252 -3.77 20.48 25.29
#